data_8c70ed697cb5d39f031dead0d2690f25
#
_entry.id   8c70ed697cb5d39f031dead0d2690f25
#
_cell.length_a   1.000
_cell.length_b   1.000
_cell.length_c   1.000
_cell.angle_alpha   90.00
_cell.angle_beta   90.00
_cell.angle_gamma   90.00
#
_symmetry.space_group_name_H-M   'P 1'
#
loop_
_entity.id
_entity.type
_entity.pdbx_description
1 polymer ?
#
loop_
_entity_poly.entity_id
_entity_poly.type
_entity_poly.pdbx_seq_one_letter_code
_entity_poly.pdbx_strand_id
1 'polypeptide(L)'
;MSKVNRNIRGFVFAAVLGLASAANAGEVVVVMAAGATAPSKDVIANVYLGRSTELKPMDLPESNPARQYFYKKATDRDAAQVKAVWSRITFTGQGKPPKELADAAAVKKAVASDPKAIGYILKADVDSTVKVILSLE
;
A
#
# COMPACT_ATOMS: atom_id res chain seq x y z
N MET A 1 41.12 -35.20 42.74
CA MET A 1 40.57 -34.93 42.63
C MET A 1 40.07 -33.98 41.95
N SER A 2 40.02 -33.59 41.26
CA SER A 2 39.59 -32.68 40.67
C SER A 2 38.54 -32.67 39.98
N LYS A 3 37.81 -32.29 39.98
CA LYS A 3 36.81 -32.22 39.41
C LYS A 3 36.54 -31.26 38.56
N VAL A 4 36.55 -31.14 37.75
CA VAL A 4 36.35 -30.29 36.88
C VAL A 4 35.15 -30.13 36.46
N ASN A 5 34.56 -29.54 36.54
CA ASN A 5 33.41 -29.30 36.14
C ASN A 5 33.24 -28.48 35.20
N ARG A 6 33.05 -28.59 34.34
CA ARG A 6 32.88 -27.88 33.43
C ARG A 6 31.67 -27.65 33.16
N ASN A 7 31.17 -27.00 33.34
CA ASN A 7 30.00 -26.69 33.04
C ASN A 7 29.87 -25.95 32.00
N ILE A 8 29.76 -26.31 31.09
CA ILE A 8 29.59 -25.61 30.05
C ILE A 8 28.34 -25.32 29.86
N ARG A 9 27.92 -24.45 29.84
CA ARG A 9 26.81 -24.09 29.58
C ARG A 9 26.65 -23.68 28.38
N GLY A 10 26.23 -23.97 27.71
CA GLY A 10 25.98 -23.68 26.55
C GLY A 10 25.16 -22.63 26.25
N PHE A 11 25.19 -21.97 25.74
CA PHE A 11 24.52 -20.98 25.48
C PHE A 11 23.96 -20.91 24.40
N VAL A 12 23.11 -20.89 24.08
CA VAL A 12 22.35 -20.80 23.23
C VAL A 12 21.83 -19.64 22.87
N PHE A 13 21.78 -19.19 22.07
CA PHE A 13 21.39 -18.19 21.60
C PHE A 13 20.48 -18.15 20.79
N ALA A 14 19.66 -17.97 20.71
CA ALA A 14 18.58 -17.83 20.13
C ALA A 14 18.50 -16.75 19.31
N ALA A 15 18.91 -16.77 18.37
CA ALA A 15 18.89 -15.75 17.56
C ALA A 15 17.72 -15.56 16.97
N VAL A 16 17.00 -14.99 17.28
CA VAL A 16 15.91 -14.81 16.70
C VAL A 16 15.86 -13.89 15.78
N LEU A 17 15.54 -13.86 14.89
CA LEU A 17 15.49 -13.14 14.00
C LEU A 17 14.47 -12.57 13.58
N GLY A 18 14.22 -11.80 13.41
CA GLY A 18 13.18 -11.15 13.13
C GLY A 18 12.92 -11.00 11.81
N LEU A 19 12.75 -11.83 11.16
CA LEU A 19 12.51 -11.66 9.91
C LEU A 19 11.22 -11.34 9.59
N ALA A 20 10.35 -11.25 10.34
CA ALA A 20 9.03 -11.01 9.99
C ALA A 20 8.78 -9.78 9.25
N SER A 21 9.61 -8.83 9.38
CA SER A 21 9.26 -7.60 8.73
C SER A 21 9.17 -7.75 7.25
N ALA A 22 9.93 -8.62 6.70
CA ALA A 22 9.90 -8.73 5.27
C ALA A 22 8.57 -9.28 4.82
N ALA A 23 8.01 -10.13 5.60
CA ALA A 23 6.79 -10.75 5.20
C ALA A 23 5.65 -9.78 5.18
N ASN A 24 5.71 -8.75 6.00
CA ASN A 24 4.61 -7.85 6.04
C ASN A 24 4.68 -6.78 4.99
N ALA A 25 5.75 -6.68 4.30
CA ALA A 25 5.90 -5.63 3.34
C ALA A 25 4.85 -5.69 2.26
N GLY A 26 4.26 -6.83 2.03
CA GLY A 26 3.28 -6.93 0.99
C GLY A 26 1.84 -6.66 1.38
N GLU A 27 1.59 -6.45 2.64
CA GLU A 27 0.22 -6.27 3.03
C GLU A 27 -0.23 -4.84 2.80
N VAL A 28 -1.07 -4.63 1.83
CA VAL A 28 -1.53 -3.30 1.45
C VAL A 28 -3.04 -3.20 1.63
N VAL A 29 -3.50 -2.09 2.09
CA VAL A 29 -4.93 -1.83 2.26
C VAL A 29 -5.30 -0.56 1.52
N VAL A 30 -6.55 -0.50 1.06
CA VAL A 30 -7.09 0.69 0.40
C VAL A 30 -7.87 1.48 1.45
N VAL A 31 -7.65 2.77 1.49
CA VAL A 31 -8.22 3.62 2.54
C VAL A 31 -8.97 4.81 1.96
N MET A 32 -9.96 5.26 2.69
CA MET A 32 -10.72 6.47 2.38
C MET A 32 -11.04 7.18 3.70
N ALA A 33 -11.66 8.33 3.62
CA ALA A 33 -12.08 9.07 4.81
C ALA A 33 -13.06 8.23 5.64
N ALA A 34 -13.08 8.46 6.92
CA ALA A 34 -13.92 7.65 7.84
C ALA A 34 -15.39 7.61 7.45
N GLY A 35 -15.92 8.71 6.94
CA GLY A 35 -17.32 8.75 6.56
C GLY A 35 -17.62 8.42 5.11
N ALA A 36 -16.63 8.01 4.35
CA ALA A 36 -16.82 7.75 2.93
C ALA A 36 -17.51 6.41 2.71
N THR A 37 -18.21 6.30 1.58
CA THR A 37 -18.86 5.06 1.20
C THR A 37 -17.84 4.20 0.44
N ALA A 38 -17.67 2.97 0.87
CA ALA A 38 -16.69 2.07 0.26
C ALA A 38 -17.12 1.65 -1.14
N PRO A 39 -16.29 1.89 -2.15
CA PRO A 39 -16.59 1.42 -3.50
C PRO A 39 -16.24 -0.05 -3.64
N SER A 40 -16.69 -0.68 -4.72
CA SER A 40 -16.34 -2.06 -4.98
C SER A 40 -14.91 -2.14 -5.51
N LYS A 41 -14.36 -3.32 -5.52
CA LYS A 41 -13.00 -3.52 -6.04
C LYS A 41 -12.92 -3.11 -7.52
N ASP A 42 -13.96 -3.38 -8.29
CA ASP A 42 -13.98 -3.02 -9.70
C ASP A 42 -13.96 -1.50 -9.89
N VAL A 43 -14.66 -0.77 -9.05
CA VAL A 43 -14.65 0.69 -9.11
C VAL A 43 -13.26 1.20 -8.79
N ILE A 44 -12.61 0.62 -7.78
CA ILE A 44 -11.26 1.01 -7.40
C ILE A 44 -10.30 0.80 -8.58
N ALA A 45 -10.38 -0.36 -9.21
CA ALA A 45 -9.53 -0.66 -10.35
C ALA A 45 -9.79 0.33 -11.49
N ASN A 46 -11.04 0.64 -11.77
CA ASN A 46 -11.37 1.56 -12.84
C ASN A 46 -10.88 2.99 -12.57
N VAL A 47 -10.94 3.42 -11.33
CA VAL A 47 -10.44 4.74 -10.96
C VAL A 47 -8.92 4.81 -11.20
N TYR A 48 -8.19 3.79 -10.77
CA TYR A 48 -6.73 3.79 -10.94
C TYR A 48 -6.28 3.51 -12.38
N LEU A 49 -7.18 2.98 -13.21
CA LEU A 49 -6.87 2.75 -14.62
C LEU A 49 -7.40 3.86 -15.54
N GLY A 50 -7.95 4.91 -14.95
CA GLY A 50 -8.41 6.04 -15.74
C GLY A 50 -9.74 5.83 -16.43
N ARG A 51 -10.50 4.81 -16.03
CA ARG A 51 -11.79 4.52 -16.63
C ARG A 51 -12.96 5.15 -15.89
N SER A 52 -12.70 5.68 -14.71
CA SER A 52 -13.72 6.33 -13.89
C SER A 52 -13.12 7.55 -13.23
N THR A 53 -13.88 8.62 -13.11
CA THR A 53 -13.43 9.85 -12.47
C THR A 53 -14.24 10.12 -11.21
N GLU A 54 -14.98 9.13 -10.71
CA GLU A 54 -15.82 9.39 -9.55
C GLU A 54 -15.04 9.57 -8.24
N LEU A 55 -13.81 9.15 -8.19
CA LEU A 55 -12.95 9.31 -7.01
C LEU A 55 -11.64 9.96 -7.42
N LYS A 56 -10.93 10.49 -6.44
CA LYS A 56 -9.64 11.12 -6.65
C LYS A 56 -8.56 10.19 -6.15
N PRO A 57 -7.88 9.47 -7.03
CA PRO A 57 -6.88 8.50 -6.59
C PRO A 57 -5.59 9.16 -6.17
N MET A 58 -5.02 8.68 -5.06
CA MET A 58 -3.71 9.08 -4.58
C MET A 58 -2.75 7.92 -4.79
N ASP A 59 -1.52 8.22 -5.09
CA ASP A 59 -0.51 7.22 -5.40
C ASP A 59 0.73 7.44 -4.56
N LEU A 60 1.60 6.45 -4.53
CA LEU A 60 2.88 6.52 -3.86
C LEU A 60 3.99 6.50 -4.90
N PRO A 61 5.21 6.90 -4.55
CA PRO A 61 6.30 6.92 -5.53
C PRO A 61 6.61 5.51 -6.06
N GLU A 62 7.16 5.44 -7.26
CA GLU A 62 7.51 4.16 -7.85
C GLU A 62 8.48 3.37 -6.98
N SER A 63 9.28 4.05 -6.19
CA SER A 63 10.24 3.38 -5.31
C SER A 63 9.57 2.72 -4.10
N ASN A 64 8.30 3.02 -3.84
CA ASN A 64 7.61 2.45 -2.70
C ASN A 64 7.06 1.07 -3.09
N PRO A 65 7.46 -0.01 -2.41
CA PRO A 65 7.03 -1.35 -2.78
C PRO A 65 5.51 -1.55 -2.69
N ALA A 66 4.82 -0.75 -1.90
CA ALA A 66 3.38 -0.83 -1.81
C ALA A 66 2.72 -0.54 -3.15
N ARG A 67 3.33 0.30 -3.97
CA ARG A 67 2.77 0.69 -5.26
C ARG A 67 2.66 -0.50 -6.22
N GLN A 68 3.72 -1.28 -6.37
CA GLN A 68 3.67 -2.42 -7.26
C GLN A 68 2.69 -3.47 -6.76
N TYR A 69 2.69 -3.70 -5.46
CA TYR A 69 1.78 -4.66 -4.86
C TYR A 69 0.32 -4.23 -5.07
N PHE A 70 0.06 -2.95 -4.86
CA PHE A 70 -1.29 -2.42 -5.03
C PHE A 70 -1.78 -2.62 -6.45
N TYR A 71 -1.01 -2.20 -7.45
CA TYR A 71 -1.48 -2.30 -8.82
C TYR A 71 -1.67 -3.75 -9.24
N LYS A 72 -0.78 -4.62 -8.84
CA LYS A 72 -0.91 -6.03 -9.20
C LYS A 72 -2.18 -6.63 -8.60
N LYS A 73 -2.44 -6.36 -7.35
CA LYS A 73 -3.58 -6.96 -6.65
C LYS A 73 -4.91 -6.27 -6.98
N ALA A 74 -4.90 -4.98 -7.14
CA ALA A 74 -6.14 -4.24 -7.36
C ALA A 74 -6.54 -4.19 -8.83
N THR A 75 -5.58 -4.14 -9.75
CA THR A 75 -5.87 -3.97 -11.17
C THR A 75 -5.45 -5.16 -12.03
N ASP A 76 -4.75 -6.13 -11.42
CA ASP A 76 -4.22 -7.29 -12.12
C ASP A 76 -3.20 -6.88 -13.20
N ARG A 77 -2.57 -5.73 -13.05
CA ARG A 77 -1.56 -5.23 -13.95
C ARG A 77 -0.37 -4.79 -13.15
N ASP A 78 0.82 -4.88 -13.71
CA ASP A 78 1.99 -4.39 -12.99
C ASP A 78 2.10 -2.87 -13.13
N ALA A 79 2.96 -2.25 -12.35
CA ALA A 79 3.09 -0.81 -12.34
C ALA A 79 3.54 -0.24 -13.69
N ALA A 80 4.34 -0.99 -14.45
CA ALA A 80 4.78 -0.53 -15.75
C ALA A 80 3.62 -0.49 -16.75
N GLN A 81 2.73 -1.49 -16.70
CA GLN A 81 1.57 -1.50 -17.55
C GLN A 81 0.63 -0.35 -17.23
N VAL A 82 0.45 -0.05 -15.95
CA VAL A 82 -0.39 1.05 -15.51
C VAL A 82 0.21 2.39 -15.95
N LYS A 83 1.53 2.51 -15.85
CA LYS A 83 2.21 3.73 -16.29
C LYS A 83 1.99 3.94 -17.79
N ALA A 84 2.02 2.89 -18.57
CA ALA A 84 1.77 2.99 -20.01
C ALA A 84 0.33 3.43 -20.31
N VAL A 85 -0.63 2.95 -19.54
CA VAL A 85 -2.02 3.36 -19.69
C VAL A 85 -2.14 4.85 -19.43
N TRP A 86 -1.54 5.35 -18.36
CA TRP A 86 -1.63 6.77 -18.02
C TRP A 86 -0.85 7.64 -18.98
N SER A 87 0.25 7.15 -19.54
CA SER A 87 0.99 7.90 -20.54
C SER A 87 0.09 8.17 -21.76
N ARG A 88 -0.68 7.15 -22.15
CA ARG A 88 -1.57 7.30 -23.28
C ARG A 88 -2.71 8.28 -22.96
N ILE A 89 -3.30 8.15 -21.78
CA ILE A 89 -4.41 9.01 -21.36
C ILE A 89 -3.94 10.46 -21.30
N THR A 90 -2.77 10.68 -20.73
CA THR A 90 -2.23 12.04 -20.58
C THR A 90 -1.89 12.63 -21.94
N PHE A 91 -1.32 11.81 -22.83
CA PHE A 91 -0.91 12.29 -24.14
C PHE A 91 -2.13 12.76 -24.95
N THR A 92 -3.26 12.10 -24.80
CA THR A 92 -4.47 12.49 -25.52
C THR A 92 -5.27 13.60 -24.81
N GLY A 93 -4.80 14.03 -23.65
CA GLY A 93 -5.49 15.07 -22.90
C GLY A 93 -6.76 14.62 -22.21
N GLN A 94 -7.00 13.31 -22.10
CA GLN A 94 -8.23 12.82 -21.52
C GLN A 94 -8.24 12.72 -20.01
N GLY A 95 -7.15 12.94 -19.35
CA GLY A 95 -7.12 12.87 -17.89
C GLY A 95 -5.74 13.08 -17.34
N LYS A 96 -5.64 13.03 -16.02
CA LYS A 96 -4.39 13.17 -15.31
C LYS A 96 -4.16 11.94 -14.45
N PRO A 97 -2.92 11.49 -14.30
CA PRO A 97 -2.65 10.32 -13.49
C PRO A 97 -2.96 10.59 -12.02
N PRO A 98 -3.06 9.54 -11.20
CA PRO A 98 -3.26 9.70 -9.77
C PRO A 98 -2.20 10.63 -9.18
N LYS A 99 -2.58 11.38 -8.16
CA LYS A 99 -1.66 12.31 -7.54
C LYS A 99 -0.67 11.53 -6.71
N GLU A 100 0.61 11.69 -7.01
CA GLU A 100 1.67 11.01 -6.28
C GLU A 100 2.01 11.78 -5.02
N LEU A 101 2.00 11.09 -3.88
CA LEU A 101 2.33 11.67 -2.59
C LEU A 101 3.59 11.00 -2.05
N ALA A 102 4.27 11.64 -1.14
CA ALA A 102 5.59 11.20 -0.71
C ALA A 102 5.60 9.90 0.09
N ASP A 103 4.60 9.69 0.91
CA ASP A 103 4.58 8.54 1.81
C ASP A 103 3.18 8.27 2.36
N ALA A 104 3.07 7.25 3.20
CA ALA A 104 1.79 6.86 3.79
C ALA A 104 1.18 7.98 4.63
N ALA A 105 1.99 8.76 5.32
CA ALA A 105 1.46 9.85 6.13
C ALA A 105 0.77 10.89 5.25
N ALA A 106 1.35 11.21 4.10
CA ALA A 106 0.75 12.16 3.18
C ALA A 106 -0.53 11.61 2.56
N VAL A 107 -0.57 10.31 2.27
CA VAL A 107 -1.78 9.66 1.74
C VAL A 107 -2.89 9.73 2.79
N LYS A 108 -2.59 9.39 4.04
CA LYS A 108 -3.60 9.42 5.09
C LYS A 108 -4.17 10.83 5.27
N LYS A 109 -3.30 11.83 5.23
CA LYS A 109 -3.76 13.21 5.40
C LYS A 109 -4.66 13.64 4.25
N ALA A 110 -4.29 13.33 3.02
CA ALA A 110 -5.08 13.70 1.87
C ALA A 110 -6.43 13.00 1.85
N VAL A 111 -6.44 11.72 2.20
CA VAL A 111 -7.66 10.92 2.18
C VAL A 111 -8.59 11.33 3.32
N ALA A 112 -8.04 11.60 4.50
CA ALA A 112 -8.86 11.96 5.64
C ALA A 112 -9.59 13.30 5.44
N SER A 113 -9.03 14.18 4.63
CA SER A 113 -9.60 15.49 4.44
C SER A 113 -10.56 15.60 3.24
N ASP A 114 -10.73 14.55 2.46
CA ASP A 114 -11.57 14.62 1.27
C ASP A 114 -12.31 13.28 1.09
N PRO A 115 -13.62 13.24 1.27
CA PRO A 115 -14.37 11.98 1.15
C PRO A 115 -14.35 11.36 -0.24
N LYS A 116 -13.90 12.09 -1.25
CA LYS A 116 -13.77 11.54 -2.58
C LYS A 116 -12.36 11.02 -2.85
N ALA A 117 -11.41 11.27 -1.97
CA ALA A 117 -10.05 10.80 -2.16
C ALA A 117 -9.93 9.34 -1.77
N ILE A 118 -9.14 8.60 -2.52
CA ILE A 118 -8.89 7.20 -2.24
C ILE A 118 -7.41 6.96 -2.37
N GLY A 119 -6.86 6.13 -1.52
CA GLY A 119 -5.42 5.82 -1.53
C GLY A 119 -5.17 4.43 -1.02
N TYR A 120 -3.91 4.04 -1.02
CA TYR A 120 -3.50 2.76 -0.47
C TYR A 120 -2.24 2.96 0.36
N ILE A 121 -2.09 2.17 1.40
CA ILE A 121 -0.91 2.23 2.27
C ILE A 121 -0.65 0.82 2.80
N LEU A 122 0.48 0.63 3.43
CA LEU A 122 0.73 -0.64 4.09
C LEU A 122 -0.21 -0.76 5.29
N LYS A 123 -0.63 -1.96 5.58
CA LYS A 123 -1.52 -2.20 6.71
C LYS A 123 -0.92 -1.69 8.00
N ALA A 124 0.39 -1.79 8.17
CA ALA A 124 1.06 -1.33 9.38
C ALA A 124 0.95 0.18 9.59
N ASP A 125 0.64 0.93 8.54
CA ASP A 125 0.56 2.38 8.64
C ASP A 125 -0.88 2.88 8.89
N VAL A 126 -1.85 1.99 9.02
CA VAL A 126 -3.23 2.38 9.25
C VAL A 126 -3.42 2.92 10.66
N ASP A 127 -4.20 3.96 10.77
CA ASP A 127 -4.58 4.50 12.08
C ASP A 127 -6.05 4.95 12.02
N SER A 128 -6.52 5.59 13.07
CA SER A 128 -7.94 5.95 13.18
C SER A 128 -8.35 7.10 12.28
N THR A 129 -7.43 7.75 11.58
CA THR A 129 -7.78 8.89 10.74
C THR A 129 -8.37 8.44 9.40
N VAL A 130 -8.21 7.18 9.03
CA VAL A 130 -8.71 6.66 7.77
C VAL A 130 -9.47 5.37 7.98
N LYS A 131 -10.29 5.02 6.98
CA LYS A 131 -11.08 3.82 7.04
C LYS A 131 -10.54 2.85 5.99
N VAL A 132 -10.27 1.62 6.40
CA VAL A 132 -9.86 0.58 5.47
C VAL A 132 -11.09 0.08 4.74
N ILE A 133 -11.12 0.20 3.43
CA ILE A 133 -12.25 -0.24 2.65
C ILE A 133 -11.99 -1.53 1.88
N LEU A 134 -10.75 -1.95 1.78
CA LEU A 134 -10.41 -3.17 1.08
C LEU A 134 -9.01 -3.60 1.52
N SER A 135 -8.82 -4.88 1.81
CA SER A 135 -7.51 -5.43 2.10
C SER A 135 -7.06 -6.24 0.90
N LEU A 136 -5.83 -6.01 0.46
CA LEU A 136 -5.27 -6.74 -0.66
C LEU A 136 -4.25 -7.73 -0.13
N GLU A 137 -4.51 -9.00 -0.30
CA GLU A 137 -3.63 -10.04 0.22
C GLU A 137 -3.05 -10.90 -0.85
#